data_e763d8b785e6a61631bf4ac8bb1f5ff4
#
_entry.id   e763d8b785e6a61631bf4ac8bb1f5ff4
#
_cell.length_a   1.000
_cell.length_b   1.000
_cell.length_c   1.000
_cell.angle_alpha   90.00
_cell.angle_beta   90.00
_cell.angle_gamma   90.00
#
_symmetry.space_group_name_H-M   'P 1'
#
loop_
_entity.id
_entity.type
_entity.pdbx_description
1 polymer ?
#
loop_
_entity_poly.entity_id
_entity_poly.type
_entity_poly.pdbx_seq_one_letter_code
_entity_poly.pdbx_strand_id
1 'polypeptide(L)'
;MAIVNDTTQVPVRNMVDHKVVYVIPEQNRRVVFEPFQEKKISAGELRALNYSTGGQVLLHNYLCVLSKDMRIEFNIPEDQVEYDWTLKDIHRVLEDLSTPIEELEDALDFAPEGIRELIVDCAVKWRIPDSNRRKVISRMTGSNIDRMIEFAEATEDAAEQPVRRARRLSKTEAPRTGRRIQN
;
A
#
# COMPACT_ATOMS: atom_id res chain seq x y z
N MET A 1 -31.26 -3.09 -12.89
CA MET A 1 -30.04 -3.88 -12.57
C MET A 1 -29.82 -4.91 -13.67
N ALA A 2 -28.73 -4.83 -14.38
CA ALA A 2 -28.34 -5.90 -15.31
C ALA A 2 -27.79 -7.06 -14.48
N ILE A 3 -28.34 -8.27 -14.67
CA ILE A 3 -27.84 -9.47 -14.00
C ILE A 3 -26.49 -9.82 -14.63
N VAL A 4 -25.39 -9.63 -13.90
CA VAL A 4 -24.05 -9.99 -14.35
C VAL A 4 -23.90 -11.51 -14.32
N ASN A 5 -23.58 -12.11 -15.46
CA ASN A 5 -23.42 -13.57 -15.56
C ASN A 5 -22.14 -14.01 -14.81
N ASP A 6 -22.13 -15.18 -14.19
CA ASP A 6 -21.00 -15.74 -13.43
C ASP A 6 -19.70 -15.85 -14.25
N THR A 7 -19.79 -16.02 -15.56
CA THR A 7 -18.64 -16.09 -16.47
C THR A 7 -18.09 -14.73 -16.88
N THR A 8 -18.82 -13.62 -16.57
CA THR A 8 -18.40 -12.26 -16.93
C THR A 8 -17.11 -11.91 -16.20
N GLN A 9 -16.13 -11.42 -16.98
CA GLN A 9 -14.84 -11.00 -16.43
C GLN A 9 -14.94 -9.56 -15.91
N VAL A 10 -14.73 -9.40 -14.62
CA VAL A 10 -14.81 -8.14 -13.90
C VAL A 10 -13.40 -7.67 -13.56
N PRO A 11 -13.01 -6.45 -13.95
CA PRO A 11 -11.72 -5.90 -13.56
C PRO A 11 -11.74 -5.56 -12.06
N VAL A 12 -10.71 -6.02 -11.36
CA VAL A 12 -10.48 -5.81 -9.91
C VAL A 12 -9.05 -5.35 -9.71
N ARG A 13 -8.86 -4.28 -8.96
CA ARG A 13 -7.55 -3.69 -8.67
C ARG A 13 -7.19 -3.85 -7.18
N ASN A 14 -5.97 -4.24 -6.90
CA ASN A 14 -5.41 -4.10 -5.55
C ASN A 14 -5.19 -2.62 -5.23
N MET A 15 -5.77 -2.12 -4.13
CA MET A 15 -5.71 -0.70 -3.75
C MET A 15 -4.43 -0.34 -2.98
N VAL A 16 -3.68 -1.33 -2.48
CA VAL A 16 -2.56 -1.13 -1.56
C VAL A 16 -1.21 -1.48 -2.17
N ASP A 17 -0.13 -1.04 -1.53
CA ASP A 17 1.26 -1.24 -1.99
C ASP A 17 1.87 -2.58 -1.53
N HIS A 18 1.06 -3.46 -0.96
CA HIS A 18 1.46 -4.81 -0.59
C HIS A 18 0.61 -5.88 -1.30
N LYS A 19 1.03 -7.15 -1.19
CA LYS A 19 0.32 -8.27 -1.80
C LYS A 19 -0.98 -8.57 -1.07
N VAL A 20 -2.08 -8.65 -1.81
CA VAL A 20 -3.36 -9.15 -1.31
C VAL A 20 -3.58 -10.57 -1.82
N VAL A 21 -3.89 -11.48 -0.92
CA VAL A 21 -4.09 -12.90 -1.23
C VAL A 21 -5.43 -13.35 -0.68
N TYR A 22 -6.21 -14.03 -1.52
CA TYR A 22 -7.38 -14.73 -1.06
C TYR A 22 -7.41 -16.20 -1.51
N VAL A 23 -8.16 -17.00 -0.79
CA VAL A 23 -8.37 -18.41 -1.10
C VAL A 23 -9.86 -18.67 -1.08
N ILE A 24 -10.36 -19.37 -2.10
CA ILE A 24 -11.73 -19.88 -2.15
C ILE A 24 -11.64 -21.41 -1.98
N PRO A 25 -11.85 -21.95 -0.76
CA PRO A 25 -11.63 -23.37 -0.47
C PRO A 25 -12.48 -24.30 -1.32
N GLU A 26 -13.75 -23.93 -1.57
CA GLU A 26 -14.70 -24.74 -2.36
C GLU A 26 -14.27 -24.89 -3.82
N GLN A 27 -13.49 -23.94 -4.33
CA GLN A 27 -12.96 -23.98 -5.70
C GLN A 27 -11.48 -24.40 -5.74
N ASN A 28 -10.86 -24.71 -4.60
CA ASN A 28 -9.44 -24.97 -4.46
C ASN A 28 -8.59 -23.90 -5.20
N ARG A 29 -8.99 -22.65 -5.14
CA ARG A 29 -8.39 -21.55 -5.89
C ARG A 29 -7.75 -20.55 -4.95
N ARG A 30 -6.47 -20.27 -5.21
CA ARG A 30 -5.70 -19.19 -4.59
C ARG A 30 -5.40 -18.10 -5.60
N VAL A 31 -5.72 -16.85 -5.28
CA VAL A 31 -5.42 -15.69 -6.11
C VAL A 31 -4.50 -14.76 -5.34
N VAL A 32 -3.47 -14.26 -6.01
CA VAL A 32 -2.51 -13.29 -5.46
C VAL A 32 -2.57 -12.05 -6.33
N PHE A 33 -2.74 -10.90 -5.72
CA PHE A 33 -2.58 -9.60 -6.36
C PHE A 33 -1.26 -9.00 -5.90
N GLU A 34 -0.41 -8.61 -6.85
CA GLU A 34 0.74 -7.77 -6.55
C GLU A 34 0.28 -6.34 -6.22
N PRO A 35 1.14 -5.48 -5.63
CA PRO A 35 0.82 -4.08 -5.35
C PRO A 35 0.21 -3.38 -6.56
N PHE A 36 -0.95 -2.73 -6.36
CA PHE A 36 -1.69 -1.97 -7.40
C PHE A 36 -2.07 -2.77 -8.65
N GLN A 37 -1.91 -4.07 -8.63
CA GLN A 37 -2.21 -4.91 -9.80
C GLN A 37 -3.70 -4.96 -10.08
N GLU A 38 -4.05 -4.82 -11.37
CA GLU A 38 -5.38 -5.10 -11.88
C GLU A 38 -5.45 -6.51 -12.49
N LYS A 39 -6.50 -7.24 -12.16
CA LYS A 39 -6.81 -8.57 -12.73
C LYS A 39 -8.27 -8.65 -13.11
N LYS A 40 -8.56 -9.47 -14.12
CA LYS A 40 -9.93 -9.85 -14.47
C LYS A 40 -10.30 -11.11 -13.71
N ILE A 41 -11.34 -11.02 -12.90
CA ILE A 41 -11.89 -12.10 -12.07
C ILE A 41 -13.31 -12.36 -12.52
N SER A 42 -13.75 -13.62 -12.57
CA SER A 42 -15.12 -13.92 -12.95
C SER A 42 -16.12 -13.46 -11.88
N ALA A 43 -17.30 -13.01 -12.30
CA ALA A 43 -18.33 -12.58 -11.35
C ALA A 43 -18.72 -13.68 -10.37
N GLY A 44 -18.79 -14.94 -10.81
CA GLY A 44 -19.05 -16.08 -9.94
C GLY A 44 -17.97 -16.28 -8.87
N GLU A 45 -16.69 -16.04 -9.21
CA GLU A 45 -15.59 -16.10 -8.24
C GLU A 45 -15.68 -14.95 -7.22
N LEU A 46 -16.01 -13.74 -7.66
CA LEU A 46 -16.20 -12.60 -6.76
C LEU A 46 -17.38 -12.80 -5.81
N ARG A 47 -18.48 -13.42 -6.28
CA ARG A 47 -19.60 -13.82 -5.41
C ARG A 47 -19.16 -14.85 -4.36
N ALA A 48 -18.43 -15.89 -4.78
CA ALA A 48 -17.89 -16.88 -3.86
C ALA A 48 -16.95 -16.24 -2.83
N LEU A 49 -16.10 -15.31 -3.26
CA LEU A 49 -15.25 -14.53 -2.35
C LEU A 49 -16.11 -13.72 -1.36
N ASN A 50 -17.12 -12.98 -1.83
CA ASN A 50 -17.98 -12.14 -1.00
C ASN A 50 -18.71 -12.94 0.10
N TYR A 51 -19.07 -14.20 -0.19
CA TYR A 51 -19.69 -15.11 0.78
C TYR A 51 -18.68 -15.84 1.67
N SER A 52 -17.40 -15.81 1.35
CA SER A 52 -16.37 -16.45 2.17
C SER A 52 -16.04 -15.62 3.42
N THR A 53 -15.50 -16.29 4.44
CA THR A 53 -15.06 -15.61 5.66
C THR A 53 -13.96 -14.59 5.36
N GLY A 54 -14.19 -13.33 5.66
CA GLY A 54 -13.25 -12.22 5.39
C GLY A 54 -13.27 -11.71 3.95
N GLY A 55 -13.95 -12.36 3.01
CA GLY A 55 -13.97 -11.94 1.61
C GLY A 55 -14.68 -10.61 1.39
N GLN A 56 -15.77 -10.36 2.13
CA GLN A 56 -16.45 -9.07 2.10
C GLN A 56 -15.53 -7.94 2.58
N VAL A 57 -14.74 -8.18 3.63
CA VAL A 57 -13.75 -7.20 4.13
C VAL A 57 -12.71 -6.89 3.05
N LEU A 58 -12.21 -7.91 2.33
CA LEU A 58 -11.28 -7.70 1.23
C LEU A 58 -11.87 -6.86 0.10
N LEU A 59 -13.11 -7.14 -0.31
CA LEU A 59 -13.78 -6.42 -1.41
C LEU A 59 -14.16 -4.99 -1.04
N HIS A 60 -14.42 -4.70 0.24
CA HIS A 60 -14.78 -3.36 0.68
C HIS A 60 -13.55 -2.48 1.02
N ASN A 61 -12.40 -3.09 1.39
CA ASN A 61 -11.29 -2.35 1.95
C ASN A 61 -9.97 -2.44 1.17
N TYR A 62 -9.73 -3.53 0.43
CA TYR A 62 -8.41 -3.79 -0.16
C TYR A 62 -8.43 -4.06 -1.66
N LEU A 63 -9.58 -4.52 -2.19
CA LEU A 63 -9.76 -4.85 -3.59
C LEU A 63 -10.84 -3.98 -4.22
N CYS A 64 -10.45 -3.04 -5.07
CA CYS A 64 -11.38 -2.18 -5.80
C CYS A 64 -12.03 -2.95 -6.95
N VAL A 65 -13.33 -3.18 -6.88
CA VAL A 65 -14.16 -3.74 -7.95
C VAL A 65 -14.53 -2.62 -8.90
N LEU A 66 -14.04 -2.65 -10.16
CA LEU A 66 -14.24 -1.55 -11.12
C LEU A 66 -15.59 -1.59 -11.84
N SER A 67 -16.38 -2.65 -11.68
CA SER A 67 -17.72 -2.77 -12.23
C SER A 67 -18.78 -2.18 -11.31
N LYS A 68 -19.53 -1.18 -11.76
CA LYS A 68 -20.61 -0.56 -10.99
C LYS A 68 -21.70 -1.56 -10.60
N ASP A 69 -22.12 -2.42 -11.54
CA ASP A 69 -23.17 -3.41 -11.26
C ASP A 69 -22.75 -4.37 -10.15
N MET A 70 -21.47 -4.80 -10.12
CA MET A 70 -20.94 -5.66 -9.08
C MET A 70 -20.78 -4.92 -7.73
N ARG A 71 -20.45 -3.63 -7.73
CA ARG A 71 -20.41 -2.81 -6.50
C ARG A 71 -21.80 -2.74 -5.85
N ILE A 72 -22.82 -2.48 -6.63
CA ILE A 72 -24.22 -2.46 -6.15
C ILE A 72 -24.58 -3.83 -5.57
N GLU A 73 -24.24 -4.92 -6.26
CA GLU A 73 -24.51 -6.28 -5.80
C GLU A 73 -23.81 -6.61 -4.47
N PHE A 74 -22.59 -6.09 -4.25
CA PHE A 74 -21.81 -6.29 -3.02
C PHE A 74 -22.09 -5.24 -1.94
N ASN A 75 -23.07 -4.35 -2.15
CA ASN A 75 -23.41 -3.25 -1.24
C ASN A 75 -22.21 -2.30 -0.97
N ILE A 76 -21.35 -2.10 -1.96
CA ILE A 76 -20.31 -1.08 -1.91
C ILE A 76 -20.95 0.26 -2.24
N PRO A 77 -20.84 1.29 -1.36
CA PRO A 77 -21.51 2.58 -1.57
C PRO A 77 -21.05 3.26 -2.85
N GLU A 78 -21.98 3.77 -3.66
CA GLU A 78 -21.68 4.50 -4.90
C GLU A 78 -21.11 5.90 -4.65
N ASP A 79 -21.44 6.48 -3.51
CA ASP A 79 -21.02 7.81 -3.05
C ASP A 79 -19.64 7.82 -2.36
N GLN A 80 -19.07 6.65 -2.13
CA GLN A 80 -17.70 6.52 -1.59
C GLN A 80 -16.68 6.76 -2.71
N VAL A 81 -16.38 8.05 -2.96
CA VAL A 81 -15.46 8.48 -4.03
C VAL A 81 -14.05 7.91 -3.84
N GLU A 82 -13.62 7.79 -2.59
CA GLU A 82 -12.28 7.32 -2.20
C GLU A 82 -12.06 5.84 -2.52
N TYR A 83 -13.12 5.07 -2.76
CA TYR A 83 -13.01 3.66 -3.14
C TYR A 83 -12.26 3.45 -4.48
N ASP A 84 -12.31 4.46 -5.37
CA ASP A 84 -11.61 4.42 -6.66
C ASP A 84 -10.23 5.09 -6.65
N TRP A 85 -9.82 5.65 -5.52
CA TRP A 85 -8.58 6.40 -5.43
C TRP A 85 -7.36 5.60 -5.90
N THR A 86 -6.45 6.33 -6.49
CA THR A 86 -5.15 5.85 -6.98
C THR A 86 -4.02 6.58 -6.26
N LEU A 87 -2.78 6.18 -6.50
CA LEU A 87 -1.61 6.91 -6.00
C LEU A 87 -1.59 8.39 -6.43
N LYS A 88 -2.22 8.74 -7.56
CA LYS A 88 -2.32 10.15 -8.01
C LYS A 88 -3.23 10.98 -7.10
N ASP A 89 -4.34 10.39 -6.66
CA ASP A 89 -5.28 11.05 -5.76
C ASP A 89 -4.66 11.22 -4.38
N ILE A 90 -3.94 10.19 -3.89
CA ILE A 90 -3.20 10.27 -2.63
C ILE A 90 -2.08 11.32 -2.71
N HIS A 91 -1.32 11.35 -3.81
CA HIS A 91 -0.29 12.36 -4.03
C HIS A 91 -0.90 13.78 -4.00
N ARG A 92 -2.04 13.97 -4.65
CA ARG A 92 -2.74 15.26 -4.68
C ARG A 92 -3.11 15.73 -3.27
N VAL A 93 -3.73 14.88 -2.44
CA VAL A 93 -4.14 15.27 -1.08
C VAL A 93 -2.99 15.38 -0.09
N LEU A 94 -1.84 14.77 -0.36
CA LEU A 94 -0.67 14.84 0.50
C LEU A 94 0.30 15.97 0.16
N GLU A 95 0.53 16.25 -1.13
CA GLU A 95 1.60 17.16 -1.56
C GLU A 95 1.10 18.43 -2.24
N ASP A 96 -0.09 18.41 -2.86
CA ASP A 96 -0.63 19.61 -3.48
C ASP A 96 -1.25 20.54 -2.44
N LEU A 97 -0.55 21.64 -2.14
CA LEU A 97 -0.98 22.64 -1.18
C LEU A 97 -2.23 23.41 -1.62
N SER A 98 -2.62 23.34 -2.90
CA SER A 98 -3.88 23.92 -3.39
C SER A 98 -5.10 23.05 -3.04
N THR A 99 -4.88 21.77 -2.73
CA THR A 99 -5.94 20.88 -2.27
C THR A 99 -6.31 21.20 -0.82
N PRO A 100 -7.60 21.46 -0.53
CA PRO A 100 -8.07 21.73 0.82
C PRO A 100 -7.72 20.59 1.79
N ILE A 101 -7.37 20.94 3.03
CA ILE A 101 -7.01 19.94 4.05
C ILE A 101 -8.20 19.10 4.47
N GLU A 102 -9.40 19.65 4.33
CA GLU A 102 -10.68 18.99 4.60
C GLU A 102 -10.86 17.74 3.71
N GLU A 103 -10.35 17.76 2.48
CA GLU A 103 -10.40 16.59 1.59
C GLU A 103 -9.54 15.43 2.12
N LEU A 104 -8.40 15.74 2.77
CA LEU A 104 -7.60 14.73 3.46
C LEU A 104 -8.32 14.21 4.71
N GLU A 105 -9.01 15.08 5.46
CA GLU A 105 -9.80 14.69 6.63
C GLU A 105 -10.94 13.76 6.21
N ASP A 106 -11.70 14.13 5.19
CA ASP A 106 -12.79 13.33 4.65
C ASP A 106 -12.29 11.94 4.18
N ALA A 107 -11.15 11.90 3.48
CA ALA A 107 -10.54 10.65 3.06
C ALA A 107 -10.15 9.75 4.25
N LEU A 108 -9.62 10.33 5.33
CA LEU A 108 -9.24 9.57 6.51
C LEU A 108 -10.46 9.08 7.32
N ASP A 109 -11.62 9.75 7.19
CA ASP A 109 -12.86 9.34 7.85
C ASP A 109 -13.62 8.28 7.04
N PHE A 110 -13.74 8.45 5.73
CA PHE A 110 -14.70 7.71 4.91
C PHE A 110 -14.05 6.71 3.93
N ALA A 111 -12.75 6.84 3.61
CA ALA A 111 -12.09 5.94 2.69
C ALA A 111 -12.03 4.49 3.22
N PRO A 112 -11.95 3.50 2.32
CA PRO A 112 -11.62 2.13 2.66
C PRO A 112 -10.33 2.04 3.48
N GLU A 113 -10.25 1.04 4.37
CA GLU A 113 -9.10 0.89 5.28
C GLU A 113 -7.76 0.83 4.52
N GLY A 114 -7.71 0.09 3.41
CA GLY A 114 -6.51 0.01 2.57
C GLY A 114 -6.07 1.37 2.00
N ILE A 115 -7.01 2.26 1.67
CA ILE A 115 -6.68 3.63 1.22
C ILE A 115 -6.16 4.46 2.40
N ARG A 116 -6.74 4.33 3.60
CA ARG A 116 -6.27 5.04 4.81
C ARG A 116 -4.86 4.59 5.21
N GLU A 117 -4.60 3.27 5.18
CA GLU A 117 -3.27 2.71 5.40
C GLU A 117 -2.28 3.26 4.36
N LEU A 118 -2.66 3.27 3.09
CA LEU A 118 -1.82 3.76 2.00
C LEU A 118 -1.51 5.27 2.12
N ILE A 119 -2.45 6.09 2.62
CA ILE A 119 -2.21 7.50 2.93
C ILE A 119 -1.09 7.63 3.98
N VAL A 120 -1.15 6.85 5.06
CA VAL A 120 -0.13 6.84 6.13
C VAL A 120 1.23 6.41 5.56
N ASP A 121 1.27 5.31 4.83
CA ASP A 121 2.51 4.77 4.26
C ASP A 121 3.14 5.74 3.26
N CYS A 122 2.33 6.36 2.39
CA CYS A 122 2.80 7.39 1.47
C CYS A 122 3.29 8.64 2.19
N ALA A 123 2.60 9.09 3.25
CA ALA A 123 3.02 10.24 4.03
C ALA A 123 4.41 10.04 4.65
N VAL A 124 4.70 8.84 5.14
CA VAL A 124 6.01 8.47 5.69
C VAL A 124 7.05 8.29 4.58
N LYS A 125 6.72 7.52 3.55
CA LYS A 125 7.64 7.17 2.45
C LYS A 125 8.07 8.40 1.64
N TRP A 126 7.16 9.33 1.38
CA TRP A 126 7.44 10.57 0.66
C TRP A 126 7.93 11.69 1.58
N ARG A 127 7.93 11.46 2.92
CA ARG A 127 8.39 12.45 3.91
C ARG A 127 7.72 13.79 3.69
N ILE A 128 6.37 13.79 3.62
CA ILE A 128 5.60 14.98 3.25
C ILE A 128 6.03 16.19 4.10
N PRO A 129 6.32 17.35 3.47
CA PRO A 129 6.90 18.50 4.17
C PRO A 129 5.87 19.24 5.03
N ASP A 130 4.58 19.19 4.66
CA ASP A 130 3.52 19.95 5.35
C ASP A 130 3.23 19.37 6.74
N SER A 131 3.62 20.13 7.77
CA SER A 131 3.41 19.76 9.18
C SER A 131 1.92 19.72 9.57
N ASN A 132 1.06 20.48 8.89
CA ASN A 132 -0.38 20.48 9.19
C ASN A 132 -1.01 19.17 8.72
N ARG A 133 -0.69 18.73 7.50
CA ARG A 133 -1.15 17.43 6.98
C ARG A 133 -0.65 16.28 7.86
N ARG A 134 0.64 16.28 8.28
CA ARG A 134 1.16 15.26 9.21
C ARG A 134 0.40 15.24 10.55
N LYS A 135 0.05 16.39 11.09
CA LYS A 135 -0.76 16.48 12.33
C LYS A 135 -2.18 15.96 12.15
N VAL A 136 -2.82 16.26 11.01
CA VAL A 136 -4.16 15.75 10.69
C VAL A 136 -4.12 14.22 10.61
N ILE A 137 -3.19 13.65 9.82
CA ILE A 137 -3.04 12.20 9.71
C ILE A 137 -2.80 11.58 11.10
N SER A 138 -1.87 12.16 11.89
CA SER A 138 -1.56 11.65 13.22
C SER A 138 -2.77 11.67 14.17
N ARG A 139 -3.56 12.74 14.12
CA ARG A 139 -4.77 12.88 14.94
C ARG A 139 -5.84 11.84 14.57
N MET A 140 -6.06 11.63 13.28
CA MET A 140 -7.16 10.80 12.79
C MET A 140 -6.83 9.31 12.80
N THR A 141 -5.58 8.95 12.58
CA THR A 141 -5.15 7.54 12.55
C THR A 141 -4.56 7.05 13.87
N GLY A 142 -4.23 7.95 14.79
CA GLY A 142 -3.51 7.64 16.03
C GLY A 142 -2.02 7.34 15.82
N SER A 143 -1.51 7.44 14.59
CA SER A 143 -0.12 7.18 14.22
C SER A 143 0.71 8.45 14.35
N ASN A 144 1.91 8.37 14.93
CA ASN A 144 2.81 9.54 14.98
C ASN A 144 3.67 9.60 13.71
N ILE A 145 3.22 10.36 12.72
CA ILE A 145 3.86 10.45 11.40
C ILE A 145 5.29 11.02 11.50
N ASP A 146 5.51 12.05 12.30
CA ASP A 146 6.85 12.64 12.47
C ASP A 146 7.84 11.60 12.99
N ARG A 147 7.47 10.84 14.02
CA ARG A 147 8.31 9.77 14.58
C ARG A 147 8.53 8.62 13.59
N MET A 148 7.53 8.29 12.77
CA MET A 148 7.68 7.25 11.75
C MET A 148 8.66 7.68 10.66
N ILE A 149 8.64 8.95 10.25
CA ILE A 149 9.60 9.52 9.29
C ILE A 149 11.02 9.48 9.89
N GLU A 150 11.22 9.97 11.14
CA GLU A 150 12.51 9.92 11.82
C GLU A 150 13.07 8.49 11.92
N PHE A 151 12.22 7.52 12.23
CA PHE A 151 12.62 6.11 12.30
C PHE A 151 13.01 5.56 10.93
N ALA A 152 12.28 5.89 9.87
CA ALA A 152 12.58 5.47 8.51
C ALA A 152 13.96 6.03 8.07
N GLU A 153 14.23 7.31 8.34
CA GLU A 153 15.53 7.94 8.04
C GLU A 153 16.69 7.28 8.80
N ALA A 154 16.51 7.05 10.10
CA ALA A 154 17.53 6.39 10.93
C ALA A 154 17.84 4.97 10.44
N THR A 155 16.85 4.25 9.92
CA THR A 155 17.01 2.89 9.39
C THR A 155 17.75 2.89 8.06
N GLU A 156 17.48 3.85 7.18
CA GLU A 156 18.19 4.02 5.91
C GLU A 156 19.67 4.37 6.14
N ASP A 157 19.95 5.31 7.06
CA ASP A 157 21.30 5.69 7.45
C ASP A 157 22.10 4.51 8.02
N ALA A 158 21.45 3.69 8.84
CA ALA A 158 22.08 2.48 9.43
C ALA A 158 22.40 1.42 8.36
N ALA A 159 21.55 1.27 7.33
CA ALA A 159 21.77 0.34 6.23
C ALA A 159 22.93 0.77 5.31
N GLU A 160 23.18 2.07 5.15
CA GLU A 160 24.31 2.58 4.36
C GLU A 160 25.69 2.47 5.08
N GLN A 161 25.72 2.47 6.41
CA GLN A 161 26.96 2.45 7.19
C GLN A 161 27.79 1.15 7.13
N PRO A 162 27.24 -0.08 7.07
CA PRO A 162 28.04 -1.30 7.06
C PRO A 162 28.92 -1.44 5.81
N VAL A 163 28.49 -0.92 4.67
CA VAL A 163 29.27 -0.97 3.41
C VAL A 163 30.52 -0.08 3.49
N ARG A 164 30.46 1.05 4.18
CA ARG A 164 31.61 1.96 4.36
C ARG A 164 32.65 1.41 5.31
N ARG A 165 32.25 0.68 6.38
CA ARG A 165 33.19 0.01 7.32
C ARG A 165 33.91 -1.17 6.69
N ALA A 166 33.23 -2.02 5.92
CA ALA A 166 33.85 -3.14 5.21
C ALA A 166 34.90 -2.67 4.18
N ARG A 167 34.64 -1.56 3.49
CA ARG A 167 35.59 -0.99 2.49
C ARG A 167 36.83 -0.35 3.10
N ARG A 168 36.80 0.09 4.38
CA ARG A 168 37.96 0.62 5.09
C ARG A 168 38.87 -0.50 5.64
N LEU A 169 38.32 -1.62 6.10
CA LEU A 169 39.08 -2.74 6.62
C LEU A 169 39.88 -3.49 5.52
N SER A 170 39.34 -3.58 4.30
CA SER A 170 40.02 -4.23 3.18
C SER A 170 41.22 -3.42 2.59
N LYS A 171 41.42 -2.18 3.00
CA LYS A 171 42.47 -1.32 2.47
C LYS A 171 43.74 -1.24 3.37
N THR A 172 43.71 -1.90 4.54
CA THR A 172 44.78 -1.72 5.55
C THR A 172 45.68 -2.96 5.75
N GLU A 173 45.40 -4.08 5.08
CA GLU A 173 46.31 -5.25 5.12
C GLU A 173 46.89 -5.59 3.79
N ALA A 174 47.98 -4.87 3.46
CA ALA A 174 48.99 -5.36 2.50
C ALA A 174 50.06 -6.12 3.30
N PRO A 175 50.39 -7.39 3.00
CA PRO A 175 51.42 -8.14 3.73
C PRO A 175 52.79 -7.56 3.43
N ARG A 176 53.50 -7.17 4.46
CA ARG A 176 54.93 -6.85 4.41
C ARG A 176 55.71 -8.13 4.12
N THR A 177 56.17 -8.32 2.93
CA THR A 177 57.11 -9.38 2.53
C THR A 177 58.41 -9.22 3.26
N GLY A 178 58.76 -10.28 4.02
CA GLY A 178 59.96 -10.38 4.80
C GLY A 178 61.26 -10.34 3.99
N ARG A 179 62.23 -9.68 4.55
CA ARG A 179 63.57 -9.51 4.08
C ARG A 179 64.34 -10.83 4.25
N ARG A 180 64.83 -11.39 3.15
CA ARG A 180 65.72 -12.55 3.09
C ARG A 180 67.11 -12.13 3.54
N ILE A 181 67.61 -12.72 4.65
CA ILE A 181 69.04 -12.61 5.07
C ILE A 181 69.74 -13.78 4.41
N GLN A 182 70.81 -13.48 3.62
CA GLN A 182 71.81 -14.46 3.18
C GLN A 182 72.95 -14.46 4.14
N ASN A 183 73.35 -15.64 4.53
CA ASN A 183 74.70 -16.04 4.85
C ASN A 183 75.02 -17.32 4.08
#